data_07d270c6e49fd5e917f014350be74190
#
_entry.id   07d270c6e49fd5e917f014350be74190
#
_cell.length_a   1.000
_cell.length_b   1.000
_cell.length_c   1.000
_cell.angle_alpha   90.00
_cell.angle_beta   90.00
_cell.angle_gamma   90.00
#
_symmetry.space_group_name_H-M   'P 1'
#
loop_
_entity.id
_entity.type
_entity.pdbx_description
1 polymer ?
#
loop_
_entity_poly.entity_id
_entity_poly.type
_entity_poly.pdbx_seq_one_letter_code
_entity_poly.pdbx_strand_id
1 'polypeptide(L)'
;MAALGDELVRHCWQLLHDGQPYRALVLAERALRLYQPPADSVLAGRLSLIVGVALAALGRDGPARRYLEDASWPLTNASEPEPPELIANAD
;
A
#
# COMPACT_ATOMS: atom_id res chain seq x y z
N MET A 1 -0.65 17.12 0.66
CA MET A 1 -1.28 17.09 -0.64
C MET A 1 -1.64 15.68 -1.03
N ALA A 2 -2.94 15.45 -1.12
CA ALA A 2 -3.44 14.11 -1.43
C ALA A 2 -3.00 13.66 -2.83
N ALA A 3 -2.91 14.58 -3.78
CA ALA A 3 -2.55 14.24 -5.16
C ALA A 3 -1.16 13.62 -5.25
N LEU A 4 -0.20 14.10 -4.46
CA LEU A 4 1.16 13.55 -4.49
C LEU A 4 1.19 12.12 -3.98
N GLY A 5 0.46 11.86 -2.89
CA GLY A 5 0.37 10.51 -2.36
C GLY A 5 -0.29 9.55 -3.34
N ASP A 6 -1.36 10.00 -4.01
CA ASP A 6 -2.07 9.19 -4.98
C ASP A 6 -1.19 8.86 -6.19
N GLU A 7 -0.42 9.82 -6.67
CA GLU A 7 0.48 9.60 -7.78
C GLU A 7 1.58 8.62 -7.41
N LEU A 8 2.10 8.73 -6.20
CA LEU A 8 3.13 7.82 -5.72
C LEU A 8 2.61 6.39 -5.64
N VAL A 9 1.42 6.22 -5.07
CA VAL A 9 0.80 4.90 -4.97
C VAL A 9 0.57 4.32 -6.37
N ARG A 10 0.06 5.13 -7.29
CA ARG A 10 -0.16 4.69 -8.66
C ARG A 10 1.13 4.27 -9.32
N HIS A 11 2.19 5.04 -9.14
CA HIS A 11 3.49 4.72 -9.70
C HIS A 11 4.03 3.40 -9.16
N CYS A 12 3.88 3.16 -7.87
CA CYS A 12 4.29 1.90 -7.26
C CYS A 12 3.52 0.73 -7.86
N TRP A 13 2.20 0.86 -8.02
CA TRP A 13 1.40 -0.18 -8.64
C TRP A 13 1.82 -0.43 -10.08
N GLN A 14 2.17 0.63 -10.81
CA GLN A 14 2.65 0.48 -12.17
C GLN A 14 3.95 -0.32 -12.21
N LEU A 15 4.87 -0.05 -11.29
CA LEU A 15 6.11 -0.82 -11.20
C LEU A 15 5.85 -2.29 -10.92
N LEU A 16 4.91 -2.58 -10.03
CA LEU A 16 4.54 -3.96 -9.75
C LEU A 16 3.95 -4.64 -11.00
N HIS A 17 3.09 -3.91 -11.70
CA HIS A 17 2.46 -4.42 -12.91
C HIS A 17 3.47 -4.68 -14.01
N ASP A 18 4.52 -3.86 -14.08
CA ASP A 18 5.58 -4.00 -15.08
C ASP A 18 6.61 -5.07 -14.72
N GLY A 19 6.39 -5.81 -13.64
CA GLY A 19 7.31 -6.85 -13.24
C GLY A 19 8.56 -6.34 -12.54
N GLN A 20 8.47 -5.19 -11.87
CA GLN A 20 9.59 -4.60 -11.15
C GLN A 20 9.28 -4.45 -9.67
N PRO A 21 9.06 -5.58 -8.96
CA PRO A 21 8.67 -5.52 -7.55
C PRO A 21 9.73 -4.90 -6.65
N TYR A 22 11.01 -5.09 -6.98
CA TYR A 22 12.07 -4.52 -6.14
C TYR A 22 12.03 -3.00 -6.16
N ARG A 23 11.81 -2.41 -7.34
CA ARG A 23 11.70 -0.96 -7.46
C ARG A 23 10.47 -0.42 -6.73
N ALA A 24 9.36 -1.12 -6.84
CA ALA A 24 8.15 -0.75 -6.11
C ALA A 24 8.40 -0.81 -4.61
N LEU A 25 9.08 -1.84 -4.13
CA LEU A 25 9.40 -2.00 -2.72
C LEU A 25 10.25 -0.83 -2.21
N VAL A 26 11.32 -0.51 -2.93
CA VAL A 26 12.22 0.57 -2.52
C VAL A 26 11.47 1.91 -2.50
N LEU A 27 10.67 2.17 -3.51
CA LEU A 27 9.93 3.43 -3.59
C LEU A 27 8.91 3.55 -2.48
N ALA A 28 8.16 2.48 -2.20
CA ALA A 28 7.15 2.49 -1.15
C ALA A 28 7.78 2.63 0.24
N GLU A 29 8.88 1.91 0.49
CA GLU A 29 9.58 2.03 1.77
C GLU A 29 10.16 3.43 1.96
N ARG A 30 10.71 4.01 0.91
CA ARG A 30 11.23 5.37 0.97
C ARG A 30 10.11 6.35 1.25
N ALA A 31 8.95 6.17 0.64
CA ALA A 31 7.81 7.04 0.87
C ALA A 31 7.34 6.96 2.32
N LEU A 32 7.27 5.76 2.88
CA LEU A 32 6.91 5.60 4.29
C LEU A 32 7.86 6.32 5.22
N ARG A 33 9.15 6.30 4.90
CA ARG A 33 10.16 6.98 5.70
C ARG A 33 10.11 8.50 5.56
N LEU A 34 9.95 8.98 4.33
CA LEU A 34 9.98 10.42 4.06
C LEU A 34 8.73 11.13 4.52
N TYR A 35 7.57 10.55 4.24
CA TYR A 35 6.30 11.21 4.56
C TYR A 35 5.79 10.87 5.95
N GLN A 36 6.23 9.75 6.51
CA GLN A 36 5.83 9.29 7.84
C GLN A 36 4.33 9.43 8.05
N PRO A 37 3.49 8.86 7.15
CA PRO A 37 2.05 8.99 7.32
C PRO A 37 1.62 8.32 8.61
N PRO A 38 0.57 8.84 9.26
CA PRO A 38 0.05 8.17 10.46
C PRO A 38 -0.25 6.70 10.18
N ALA A 39 0.06 5.83 11.15
CA ALA A 39 -0.05 4.38 10.94
C ALA A 39 -1.46 3.94 10.58
N ASP A 40 -2.47 4.68 11.02
CA ASP A 40 -3.87 4.37 10.74
C ASP A 40 -4.43 5.09 9.51
N SER A 41 -3.58 5.80 8.77
CA SER A 41 -4.03 6.53 7.59
C SER A 41 -4.17 5.61 6.38
N VAL A 42 -5.02 6.02 5.45
CA VAL A 42 -5.19 5.27 4.20
C VAL A 42 -3.90 5.22 3.40
N LEU A 43 -3.13 6.31 3.41
CA LEU A 43 -1.85 6.34 2.69
C LEU A 43 -0.88 5.32 3.28
N ALA A 44 -0.76 5.25 4.60
CA ALA A 44 0.10 4.26 5.23
C ALA A 44 -0.35 2.84 4.87
N GLY A 45 -1.66 2.60 4.88
CA GLY A 45 -2.20 1.30 4.50
C GLY A 45 -1.88 0.93 3.07
N ARG A 46 -2.05 1.88 2.15
CA ARG A 46 -1.76 1.64 0.74
C ARG A 46 -0.29 1.37 0.48
N LEU A 47 0.59 2.15 1.11
CA LEU A 47 2.03 1.93 0.96
C LEU A 47 2.46 0.60 1.58
N SER A 48 1.91 0.26 2.74
CA SER A 48 2.20 -1.03 3.39
C SER A 48 1.71 -2.19 2.53
N LEU A 49 0.55 -2.04 1.90
CA LEU A 49 0.04 -3.05 0.98
C LEU A 49 1.00 -3.27 -0.19
N ILE A 50 1.50 -2.17 -0.76
CA ILE A 50 2.44 -2.25 -1.86
C ILE A 50 3.73 -2.96 -1.42
N VAL A 51 4.25 -2.61 -0.25
CA VAL A 51 5.44 -3.27 0.29
C VAL A 51 5.18 -4.77 0.46
N GLY A 52 4.02 -5.12 1.02
CA GLY A 52 3.67 -6.52 1.20
C GLY A 52 3.57 -7.28 -0.10
N VAL A 53 2.90 -6.71 -1.09
CA VAL A 53 2.76 -7.35 -2.41
C VAL A 53 4.13 -7.50 -3.08
N ALA A 54 4.97 -6.46 -2.99
CA ALA A 54 6.30 -6.50 -3.57
C ALA A 54 7.17 -7.58 -2.91
N LEU A 55 7.11 -7.67 -1.58
CA LEU A 55 7.86 -8.70 -0.86
C LEU A 55 7.40 -10.10 -1.24
N ALA A 56 6.08 -10.29 -1.37
CA ALA A 56 5.54 -11.58 -1.80
C ALA A 56 6.02 -11.93 -3.21
N ALA A 57 6.05 -10.95 -4.10
CA ALA A 57 6.53 -11.15 -5.47
C ALA A 57 8.02 -11.52 -5.49
N LEU A 58 8.77 -11.07 -4.48
CA LEU A 58 10.19 -11.38 -4.34
C LEU A 58 10.44 -12.68 -3.56
N GLY A 59 9.38 -13.39 -3.17
CA GLY A 59 9.47 -14.63 -2.45
C GLY A 59 9.70 -14.50 -0.96
N ARG A 60 9.48 -13.31 -0.40
CA ARG A 60 9.69 -13.06 1.02
C ARG A 60 8.35 -13.07 1.76
N ASP A 61 7.81 -14.27 1.94
CA ASP A 61 6.44 -14.43 2.44
C ASP A 61 6.27 -14.00 3.90
N GLY A 62 7.26 -14.21 4.75
CA GLY A 62 7.17 -13.80 6.16
C GLY A 62 6.99 -12.30 6.34
N PRO A 63 7.94 -11.48 5.86
CA PRO A 63 7.79 -10.03 5.92
C PRO A 63 6.57 -9.54 5.15
N ALA A 64 6.23 -10.16 4.02
CA ALA A 64 5.06 -9.77 3.24
C ALA A 64 3.79 -9.89 4.06
N ARG A 65 3.64 -11.00 4.77
CA ARG A 65 2.45 -11.23 5.59
C ARG A 65 2.30 -10.14 6.64
N ARG A 66 3.40 -9.75 7.29
CA ARG A 66 3.36 -8.71 8.32
C ARG A 66 2.87 -7.39 7.74
N TYR A 67 3.40 -6.99 6.58
CA TYR A 67 2.98 -5.74 5.95
C TYR A 67 1.52 -5.80 5.49
N LEU A 68 1.08 -6.94 4.99
CA LEU A 68 -0.31 -7.09 4.56
C LEU A 68 -1.26 -7.03 5.74
N GLU A 69 -0.89 -7.61 6.88
CA GLU A 69 -1.69 -7.50 8.10
C GLU A 69 -1.75 -6.06 8.59
N ASP A 70 -0.60 -5.35 8.58
CA ASP A 70 -0.57 -3.94 8.97
C ASP A 70 -1.41 -3.08 8.06
N ALA A 71 -1.45 -3.41 6.77
CA ALA A 71 -2.22 -2.65 5.79
C ALA A 71 -3.72 -2.86 5.96
N SER A 72 -4.13 -4.04 6.39
CA SER A 72 -5.56 -4.36 6.45
C SER A 72 -6.30 -3.49 7.46
N TRP A 73 -5.66 -3.12 8.57
CA TRP A 73 -6.31 -2.30 9.59
C TRP A 73 -6.68 -0.91 9.06
N PRO A 74 -5.74 -0.09 8.54
CA PRO A 74 -6.11 1.25 8.07
C PRO A 74 -7.02 1.22 6.85
N LEU A 75 -6.88 0.22 5.98
CA LEU A 75 -7.74 0.15 4.80
C LEU A 75 -9.14 -0.31 5.12
N THR A 76 -9.28 -1.17 6.14
CA THR A 76 -10.59 -1.67 6.58
C THR A 76 -11.29 -0.67 7.50
N ASN A 77 -10.51 0.00 8.36
CA ASN A 77 -11.04 0.86 9.42
C ASN A 77 -10.83 2.34 9.16
N ALA A 78 -10.60 2.72 7.90
CA ALA A 78 -10.43 4.12 7.55
C ALA A 78 -11.64 4.92 7.96
N SER A 79 -11.41 6.10 8.56
CA SER A 79 -12.49 6.97 8.97
C SER A 79 -13.23 7.60 7.80
N GLU A 80 -12.61 7.62 6.64
CA GLU A 80 -13.24 8.15 5.44
C GLU A 80 -14.34 7.19 4.98
N PRO A 81 -15.54 7.69 4.69
CA PRO A 81 -16.60 6.82 4.21
C PRO A 81 -16.25 6.26 2.85
N GLU A 82 -16.33 4.95 2.72
CA GLU A 82 -16.13 4.29 1.45
C GLU A 82 -17.42 4.32 0.64
N PRO A 83 -17.35 4.53 -0.68
CA PRO A 83 -18.55 4.41 -1.50
C PRO A 83 -19.15 3.01 -1.37
N PRO A 84 -20.49 2.89 -1.29
CA PRO A 84 -21.10 1.57 -1.19
C PRO A 84 -20.71 0.62 -2.31
N GLU A 85 -20.45 1.15 -3.49
CA GLU A 85 -20.04 0.33 -4.63
C GLU A 85 -18.71 -0.35 -4.37
N LEU A 86 -17.77 0.34 -3.72
CA LEU A 86 -16.48 -0.24 -3.39
C LEU A 86 -16.62 -1.36 -2.38
N ILE A 87 -17.49 -1.16 -1.39
CA ILE A 87 -17.73 -2.17 -0.36
C ILE A 87 -18.36 -3.41 -1.00
N ALA A 88 -19.33 -3.21 -1.87
CA ALA A 88 -19.98 -4.32 -2.55
C ALA A 88 -19.01 -5.07 -3.45
N ASN A 89 -18.10 -4.37 -4.09
CA ASN A 89 -17.14 -5.01 -5.01
C ASN A 89 -15.98 -5.67 -4.28
N ALA A 90 -15.82 -5.41 -3.00
CA ALA A 90 -14.78 -6.03 -2.20
C ALA A 90 -15.09 -7.48 -1.84
N ASP A 91 -16.31 -7.90 -2.02
CA ASP A 91 -16.75 -9.27 -1.70
C ASP A 91 -16.32 -10.31 -2.72
#